data_302195e1c8e09b9d7fd818a15c639640
#
_entry.id   302195e1c8e09b9d7fd818a15c639640
#
_cell.length_a   1.000
_cell.length_b   1.000
_cell.length_c   1.000
_cell.angle_alpha   90.00
_cell.angle_beta   90.00
_cell.angle_gamma   90.00
#
_symmetry.space_group_name_H-M   'P 1'
#
loop_
_entity.id
_entity.type
_entity.pdbx_description
1 polymer ?
#
loop_
_entity_poly.entity_id
_entity_poly.type
_entity_poly.pdbx_seq_one_letter_code
_entity_poly.pdbx_strand_id
1 'polypeptide(L)'
;MYYILKINYTGVPISTPAAGIAVGLVTQNNKENDSSGFEIGQHKVMVDILGMEDYLGDMDFKIAGTRNGITALQADIKLPGLPFEVYIFI
;
A
#
# COMPACT_ATOMS: atom_id res chain seq x y z
N MET A 1 10.33 1.67 3.89
CA MET A 1 11.09 0.48 3.46
C MET A 1 12.61 0.68 3.47
N TYR A 2 13.14 1.74 2.88
CA TYR A 2 14.57 2.04 2.85
C TYR A 2 15.26 1.99 4.22
N TYR A 3 14.65 2.55 5.25
CA TYR A 3 15.21 2.56 6.61
C TYR A 3 15.29 1.15 7.24
N ILE A 4 14.33 0.30 6.99
CA ILE A 4 14.32 -1.08 7.50
C ILE A 4 15.47 -1.88 6.88
N LEU A 5 15.64 -1.79 5.57
CA LEU A 5 16.76 -2.42 4.87
C LEU A 5 18.10 -1.87 5.38
N LYS A 6 18.20 -0.55 5.54
CA LYS A 6 19.42 0.09 6.02
C LYS A 6 19.80 -0.39 7.42
N ILE A 7 18.86 -0.50 8.36
CA ILE A 7 19.10 -1.01 9.70
C ILE A 7 19.62 -2.45 9.65
N ASN A 8 19.02 -3.31 8.85
CA ASN A 8 19.44 -4.70 8.72
C ASN A 8 20.86 -4.85 8.14
N TYR A 9 21.29 -3.95 7.26
CA TYR A 9 22.60 -4.02 6.58
C TYR A 9 23.73 -3.28 7.28
N THR A 10 23.45 -2.32 8.14
CA THR A 10 24.50 -1.49 8.77
C THR A 10 25.16 -2.13 9.99
N GLY A 11 24.75 -3.32 10.38
CA GLY A 11 25.30 -4.01 11.56
C GLY A 11 24.85 -3.43 12.90
N VAL A 12 23.86 -2.54 12.90
CA VAL A 12 23.25 -2.05 14.14
C VAL A 12 22.52 -3.23 14.81
N PRO A 13 22.78 -3.47 16.13
CA PRO A 13 22.10 -4.54 16.84
C PRO A 13 20.59 -4.32 16.86
N ILE A 14 19.83 -5.28 16.37
CA ILE A 14 18.37 -5.33 16.42
C ILE A 14 17.92 -6.67 16.98
N SER A 15 16.78 -6.68 17.67
CA SER A 15 16.28 -7.90 18.31
C SER A 15 15.88 -8.98 17.31
N THR A 16 15.33 -8.57 16.17
CA THR A 16 14.86 -9.49 15.12
C THR A 16 14.90 -8.78 13.76
N PRO A 17 15.37 -9.46 12.70
CA PRO A 17 15.29 -8.89 11.36
C PRO A 17 13.86 -8.58 10.94
N ALA A 18 13.65 -7.41 10.36
CA ALA A 18 12.36 -6.95 9.87
C ALA A 18 12.41 -6.71 8.36
N ALA A 19 11.28 -6.85 7.72
CA ALA A 19 11.07 -6.49 6.32
C ALA A 19 9.83 -5.61 6.19
N GLY A 20 9.77 -4.82 5.13
CA GLY A 20 8.64 -3.96 4.86
C GLY A 20 8.42 -3.79 3.37
N ILE A 21 7.18 -3.46 3.03
CA ILE A 21 6.75 -3.21 1.66
C ILE A 21 5.79 -2.02 1.63
N ALA A 22 5.86 -1.25 0.56
CA ALA A 22 4.88 -0.21 0.23
C ALA A 22 4.08 -0.66 -1.01
N VAL A 23 2.77 -0.57 -0.92
CA VAL A 23 1.84 -0.95 -1.99
C VAL A 23 0.99 0.27 -2.33
N GLY A 24 0.85 0.55 -3.62
CA GLY A 24 0.01 1.62 -4.12
C GLY A 24 -1.14 1.09 -4.96
N LEU A 25 -2.20 1.87 -5.04
CA LEU A 25 -3.36 1.60 -5.87
C LEU A 25 -3.65 2.79 -6.77
N VAL A 26 -3.86 2.53 -8.04
CA VAL A 26 -4.40 3.49 -9.00
C VAL A 26 -5.67 2.91 -9.59
N THR A 27 -6.72 3.71 -9.62
CA THR A 27 -8.02 3.31 -10.15
C THR A 27 -8.44 4.23 -11.29
N GLN A 28 -9.22 3.69 -12.21
CA GLN A 28 -9.90 4.45 -13.24
C GLN A 28 -11.40 4.42 -12.96
N ASN A 29 -11.97 5.61 -12.75
CA ASN A 29 -13.42 5.73 -12.61
C ASN A 29 -14.08 5.57 -13.97
N ASN A 30 -15.02 4.67 -14.08
CA ASN A 30 -15.96 4.66 -15.19
C ASN A 30 -17.00 5.77 -14.97
N LYS A 31 -16.73 6.96 -15.51
CA LYS A 31 -17.67 8.10 -15.46
C LYS A 31 -18.81 8.00 -16.47
N GLU A 32 -19.20 6.84 -16.90
CA GLU A 32 -20.35 6.70 -17.77
C GLU A 32 -21.46 5.94 -17.05
N ASN A 33 -22.47 6.72 -16.70
CA ASN A 33 -23.82 6.31 -16.28
C ASN A 33 -23.98 5.81 -14.84
N ASP A 34 -24.41 6.73 -14.06
CA ASP A 34 -25.49 6.56 -13.08
C ASP A 34 -25.17 7.04 -11.66
N SER A 35 -26.16 7.70 -11.10
CA SER A 35 -26.16 8.49 -9.86
C SER A 35 -26.18 7.64 -8.58
N SER A 36 -25.67 6.44 -8.57
CA SER A 36 -25.88 5.53 -7.44
C SER A 36 -24.65 4.74 -6.97
N GLY A 37 -23.45 5.27 -7.06
CA GLY A 37 -22.35 4.58 -6.39
C GLY A 37 -20.99 4.82 -7.05
N PHE A 38 -19.96 4.85 -6.23
CA PHE A 38 -18.58 4.84 -6.66
C PHE A 38 -18.23 3.42 -7.13
N GLU A 39 -18.20 3.20 -8.45
CA GLU A 39 -17.72 1.95 -9.03
C GLU A 39 -16.28 2.11 -9.51
N ILE A 40 -15.40 1.28 -8.98
CA ILE A 40 -14.04 1.14 -9.48
C ILE A 40 -14.10 0.25 -10.74
N GLY A 41 -13.84 0.85 -11.89
CA GLY A 41 -13.74 0.13 -13.14
C GLY A 41 -12.44 -0.68 -13.22
N GLN A 42 -11.38 -0.10 -13.78
CA GLN A 42 -10.08 -0.75 -13.81
C GLN A 42 -9.22 -0.27 -12.62
N HIS A 43 -8.48 -1.18 -12.04
CA HIS A 43 -7.51 -0.88 -10.98
C HIS A 43 -6.18 -1.56 -11.23
N LYS A 44 -5.12 -0.96 -10.70
CA LYS A 44 -3.77 -1.52 -10.72
C LYS A 44 -3.14 -1.37 -9.35
N VAL A 45 -2.73 -2.50 -8.80
CA VAL A 45 -1.92 -2.56 -7.58
C VAL A 45 -0.44 -2.52 -7.97
N MET A 46 0.31 -1.64 -7.33
CA MET A 46 1.74 -1.45 -7.54
C MET A 46 2.50 -1.79 -6.28
N VAL A 47 3.65 -2.43 -6.44
CA VAL A 47 4.54 -2.79 -5.34
C VAL A 47 5.75 -1.87 -5.37
N ASP A 48 6.16 -1.39 -4.18
CA ASP A 48 7.32 -0.53 -3.98
C ASP A 48 7.22 0.80 -4.75
N ILE A 49 6.22 1.60 -4.38
CA ILE A 49 5.84 2.84 -5.05
C ILE A 49 6.84 3.97 -4.85
N LEU A 50 6.98 4.81 -5.87
CA LEU A 50 7.71 6.08 -5.82
C LEU A 50 6.89 7.15 -5.07
N GLY A 51 7.57 8.21 -4.59
CA GLY A 51 6.89 9.29 -3.89
C GLY A 51 5.81 10.01 -4.71
N MET A 52 5.97 10.09 -6.03
CA MET A 52 4.96 10.64 -6.92
C MET A 52 3.72 9.73 -7.01
N GLU A 53 3.91 8.42 -7.02
CA GLU A 53 2.83 7.43 -7.03
C GLU A 53 2.09 7.40 -5.69
N ASP A 54 2.80 7.63 -4.57
CA ASP A 54 2.23 7.83 -3.24
C ASP A 54 1.31 9.09 -3.22
N TYR A 55 1.78 10.20 -3.77
CA TYR A 55 1.05 11.46 -3.79
C TYR A 55 -0.15 11.46 -4.75
N LEU A 56 0.01 10.92 -5.97
CA LEU A 56 -1.01 10.92 -7.02
C LEU A 56 -1.88 9.67 -7.02
N GLY A 57 -1.49 8.62 -6.32
CA GLY A 57 -2.26 7.38 -6.22
C GLY A 57 -3.53 7.54 -5.38
N ASP A 58 -4.42 6.57 -5.52
CA ASP A 58 -5.71 6.54 -4.83
C ASP A 58 -5.62 5.90 -3.44
N MET A 59 -4.61 5.09 -3.21
CA MET A 59 -4.28 4.49 -1.92
C MET A 59 -2.79 4.19 -1.85
N ASP A 60 -2.20 4.38 -0.67
CA ASP A 60 -0.93 3.77 -0.30
C ASP A 60 -1.11 2.92 0.97
N PHE A 61 -0.44 1.79 0.99
CA PHE A 61 -0.45 0.84 2.09
C PHE A 61 0.98 0.40 2.38
N LYS A 62 1.43 0.62 3.60
CA LYS A 62 2.77 0.28 4.06
C LYS A 62 2.68 -0.69 5.22
N ILE A 63 3.36 -1.80 5.10
CA ILE A 63 3.37 -2.84 6.12
C ILE A 63 4.79 -3.29 6.37
N ALA A 64 5.12 -3.51 7.63
CA ALA A 64 6.39 -4.08 8.04
C ALA A 64 6.18 -5.12 9.13
N GLY A 65 7.09 -6.06 9.21
CA GLY A 65 6.99 -7.10 10.20
C GLY A 65 8.26 -7.95 10.30
N THR A 66 8.22 -8.84 11.26
CA THR A 66 9.18 -9.89 11.49
C THR A 66 8.55 -11.25 11.16
N ARG A 67 9.29 -12.32 11.33
CA ARG A 67 8.73 -13.69 11.22
C ARG A 67 7.64 -13.99 12.26
N ASN A 68 7.59 -13.23 13.34
CA ASN A 68 6.64 -13.42 14.44
C ASN A 68 5.35 -12.63 14.27
N GLY A 69 5.30 -11.69 13.34
CA GLY A 69 4.10 -10.90 13.08
C GLY A 69 4.36 -9.51 12.54
N ILE A 70 3.29 -8.78 12.33
CA ILE A 70 3.29 -7.41 11.84
C ILE A 70 3.72 -6.48 12.96
N THR A 71 4.67 -5.58 12.68
CA THR A 71 5.20 -4.61 13.64
C THR A 71 4.81 -3.17 13.32
N ALA A 72 4.49 -2.86 12.08
CA ALA A 72 4.05 -1.54 11.66
C ALA A 72 3.09 -1.63 10.48
N LEU A 73 2.11 -0.74 10.46
CA LEU A 73 1.13 -0.63 9.40
C LEU A 73 0.73 0.83 9.24
N GLN A 74 0.68 1.30 8.00
CA GLN A 74 0.12 2.59 7.63
C GLN A 74 -0.73 2.41 6.38
N ALA A 75 -1.94 2.95 6.39
CA ALA A 75 -2.81 2.99 5.23
C ALA A 75 -3.32 4.41 5.03
N ASP A 76 -3.22 4.91 3.82
CA ASP A 76 -3.83 6.17 3.39
C ASP A 76 -4.73 5.88 2.18
N ILE A 77 -6.04 5.97 2.37
CA ILE A 77 -7.05 5.68 1.37
C ILE A 77 -7.74 6.98 1.01
N LYS A 78 -7.57 7.42 -0.23
CA LYS A 78 -8.11 8.69 -0.75
C LYS A 78 -9.45 8.52 -1.47
N LEU A 79 -9.94 7.29 -1.54
CA LEU A 79 -11.23 6.94 -2.14
C LEU A 79 -12.31 6.81 -1.07
N PRO A 80 -13.61 6.98 -1.42
CA PRO A 80 -14.72 6.80 -0.49
C PRO A 80 -14.84 5.38 0.10
N GLY A 81 -14.22 4.40 -0.53
CA GLY A 81 -14.14 3.02 -0.11
C GLY A 81 -13.44 2.18 -1.17
N LEU A 82 -13.00 0.99 -0.79
CA LEU A 82 -12.42 0.02 -1.71
C LEU A 82 -13.29 -1.24 -1.75
N PRO A 83 -13.53 -1.82 -2.95
CA PRO A 83 -14.17 -3.13 -3.06
C PRO A 83 -13.35 -4.19 -2.32
N PHE A 84 -14.03 -5.17 -1.75
CA PHE A 84 -13.40 -6.24 -0.97
C PHE A 84 -12.36 -7.03 -1.78
N GLU A 85 -12.62 -7.22 -3.07
CA GLU A 85 -11.71 -7.89 -4.00
C GLU A 85 -10.35 -7.19 -4.09
N VAL A 86 -10.33 -5.87 -4.03
CA VAL A 86 -9.08 -5.08 -4.06
C VAL A 86 -8.26 -5.31 -2.79
N TYR A 87 -8.89 -5.43 -1.63
CA TYR A 87 -8.20 -5.73 -0.38
C TYR A 87 -7.51 -7.09 -0.40
N ILE A 88 -8.08 -8.08 -1.06
CA ILE A 88 -7.47 -9.42 -1.17
C ILE A 88 -6.16 -9.36 -1.95
N PHE A 89 -6.05 -8.50 -2.96
CA PHE A 89 -4.82 -8.34 -3.74
C PHE A 89 -3.73 -7.55 -3.01
N ILE A 90 -4.09 -6.70 -2.08
CA ILE A 90 -3.14 -5.92 -1.28
C ILE A 90 -2.49 -6.80 -0.21
#